data_c9c9fc5b4da6186f800f28450eddd8ed
#
_entry.id   c9c9fc5b4da6186f800f28450eddd8ed
#
_cell.length_a   1.000
_cell.length_b   1.000
_cell.length_c   1.000
_cell.angle_alpha   90.00
_cell.angle_beta   90.00
_cell.angle_gamma   90.00
#
_symmetry.space_group_name_H-M   'P 1'
#
loop_
_entity.id
_entity.type
_entity.pdbx_description
1 polymer ?
#
loop_
_entity_poly.entity_id
_entity_poly.type
_entity_poly.pdbx_seq_one_letter_code
_entity_poly.pdbx_strand_id
1 'polypeptide(L)'
;MRKVYFAIALGCCFQGIQAQQTASYRWKVEAEAGVSCSVLDTDVSGLSTTTYKVRPGVAAGIGAEYLAVDNMAVGTGIRFVQRDYLYQNLGGDSWNTRYNNNFISIPLNVGYYLIHNPYHEKGLWIKPQVGVYYEYFTSMHTKGIYPMNIMTGYQGDGTYIKYNTTYDFKKNENHLRRSLFGGEAGIKIGYSFGKIDASVGYQFQYGFSHIYQEKASTSKTARRNSSLITASAAYKF
;
A
#
# COMPACT_ATOMS: atom_id res chain seq x y z
N MET A 1 -24.92 -11.14 -19.45
CA MET A 1 -24.98 -9.77 -19.97
C MET A 1 -24.03 -8.77 -19.28
N ARG A 2 -23.67 -8.91 -18.01
CA ARG A 2 -22.71 -7.99 -17.32
C ARG A 2 -21.26 -7.98 -17.87
N LYS A 3 -20.80 -9.06 -18.50
CA LYS A 3 -19.44 -9.17 -19.04
C LYS A 3 -19.21 -8.39 -20.35
N VAL A 4 -20.29 -8.07 -21.07
CA VAL A 4 -20.23 -7.35 -22.35
C VAL A 4 -20.02 -5.84 -22.15
N TYR A 5 -20.58 -5.26 -21.09
CA TYR A 5 -20.42 -3.83 -20.80
C TYR A 5 -19.01 -3.43 -20.39
N PHE A 6 -18.28 -4.34 -19.72
CA PHE A 6 -16.87 -4.08 -19.34
C PHE A 6 -15.93 -4.06 -20.56
N ALA A 7 -16.19 -4.94 -21.53
CA ALA A 7 -15.43 -4.98 -22.79
C ALA A 7 -15.72 -3.75 -23.68
N ILE A 8 -16.96 -3.25 -23.68
CA ILE A 8 -17.36 -2.06 -24.46
C ILE A 8 -16.77 -0.79 -23.82
N ALA A 9 -16.75 -0.68 -22.49
CA ALA A 9 -16.14 0.43 -21.79
C ALA A 9 -14.60 0.49 -22.02
N LEU A 10 -13.93 -0.65 -22.04
CA LEU A 10 -12.51 -0.73 -22.40
C LEU A 10 -12.29 -0.37 -23.88
N GLY A 11 -13.14 -0.82 -24.80
CA GLY A 11 -13.05 -0.55 -26.22
C GLY A 11 -13.26 0.93 -26.59
N CYS A 12 -14.17 1.62 -25.90
CA CYS A 12 -14.39 3.06 -26.13
C CYS A 12 -13.21 3.93 -25.67
N CYS A 13 -12.44 3.50 -24.66
CA CYS A 13 -11.22 4.19 -24.26
C CYS A 13 -10.09 4.09 -25.32
N PHE A 14 -10.10 3.08 -26.17
CA PHE A 14 -9.07 2.89 -27.19
C PHE A 14 -9.34 3.62 -28.52
N GLN A 15 -10.57 4.01 -28.82
CA GLN A 15 -10.91 4.70 -30.09
C GLN A 15 -10.63 6.21 -30.08
N GLY A 16 -10.43 6.82 -28.89
CA GLY A 16 -10.04 8.24 -28.77
C GLY A 16 -8.56 8.53 -29.08
N ILE A 17 -7.76 7.54 -29.42
CA ILE A 17 -6.29 7.63 -29.49
C ILE A 17 -5.77 8.22 -30.83
N GLN A 18 -6.62 8.43 -31.83
CA GLN A 18 -6.13 8.77 -33.17
C GLN A 18 -6.06 10.26 -33.53
N ALA A 19 -6.38 11.18 -32.64
CA ALA A 19 -6.41 12.61 -32.99
C ALA A 19 -5.56 13.44 -32.03
N GLN A 20 -4.24 13.20 -31.92
CA GLN A 20 -3.46 13.96 -30.95
C GLN A 20 -2.08 14.37 -31.43
N GLN A 21 -1.77 15.63 -31.13
CA GLN A 21 -0.46 16.26 -31.29
C GLN A 21 0.64 15.35 -30.70
N THR A 22 1.71 15.24 -31.48
CA THR A 22 2.89 14.43 -31.16
C THR A 22 3.50 14.86 -29.81
N ALA A 23 3.13 14.15 -28.74
CA ALA A 23 3.88 14.23 -27.50
C ALA A 23 5.34 13.83 -27.79
N SER A 24 6.29 14.66 -27.37
CA SER A 24 7.71 14.34 -27.52
C SER A 24 8.10 13.06 -26.79
N TYR A 25 7.38 12.76 -25.71
CA TYR A 25 7.57 11.56 -24.88
C TYR A 25 6.21 10.95 -24.56
N ARG A 26 6.13 9.63 -24.48
CA ARG A 26 4.92 8.92 -24.03
C ARG A 26 5.14 7.99 -22.85
N TRP A 27 6.37 7.63 -22.62
CA TRP A 27 6.76 6.73 -21.54
C TRP A 27 7.58 7.45 -20.49
N LYS A 28 7.39 7.05 -19.25
CA LYS A 28 8.16 7.50 -18.09
C LYS A 28 8.46 6.31 -17.19
N VAL A 29 9.71 6.16 -16.79
CA VAL A 29 10.13 5.23 -15.75
C VAL A 29 10.45 6.03 -14.50
N GLU A 30 9.94 5.59 -13.37
CA GLU A 30 10.04 6.28 -12.09
C GLU A 30 10.66 5.37 -11.04
N ALA A 31 11.56 5.90 -10.23
CA ALA A 31 12.00 5.29 -8.97
C ALA A 31 11.48 6.13 -7.82
N GLU A 32 10.94 5.48 -6.79
CA GLU A 32 10.36 6.14 -5.62
C GLU A 32 10.87 5.53 -4.32
N ALA A 33 10.97 6.36 -3.29
CA ALA A 33 11.26 5.95 -1.92
C ALA A 33 10.54 6.85 -0.93
N GLY A 34 10.20 6.31 0.24
CA GLY A 34 9.45 7.08 1.23
C GLY A 34 9.09 6.29 2.47
N VAL A 35 8.07 6.76 3.15
CA VAL A 35 7.54 6.18 4.39
C VAL A 35 6.11 5.71 4.20
N SER A 36 5.77 4.61 4.89
CA SER A 36 4.42 4.08 5.00
C SER A 36 3.95 4.15 6.45
N CYS A 37 2.71 4.55 6.65
CA CYS A 37 2.03 4.51 7.94
C CYS A 37 0.78 3.64 7.78
N SER A 38 0.71 2.53 8.50
CA SER A 38 -0.36 1.55 8.35
C SER A 38 -1.15 1.38 9.64
N VAL A 39 -2.46 1.18 9.50
CA VAL A 39 -3.38 0.87 10.59
C VAL A 39 -4.06 -0.45 10.26
N LEU A 40 -4.11 -1.32 11.27
CA LEU A 40 -4.93 -2.53 11.22
C LEU A 40 -6.31 -2.18 11.79
N ASP A 41 -7.33 -2.21 10.95
CA ASP A 41 -8.73 -2.06 11.32
C ASP A 41 -9.32 -3.45 11.58
N THR A 42 -9.75 -3.70 12.81
CA THR A 42 -10.21 -5.02 13.25
C THR A 42 -11.35 -4.92 14.26
N ASP A 43 -12.38 -5.76 14.06
CA ASP A 43 -13.53 -5.91 14.96
C ASP A 43 -13.22 -6.78 16.20
N VAL A 44 -11.97 -6.92 16.59
CA VAL A 44 -11.63 -7.68 17.81
C VAL A 44 -12.10 -6.91 19.04
N SER A 45 -13.40 -6.97 19.29
CA SER A 45 -14.06 -6.33 20.44
C SER A 45 -13.83 -7.04 21.78
N GLY A 46 -13.05 -8.12 21.80
CA GLY A 46 -12.91 -8.97 22.99
C GLY A 46 -11.84 -8.55 23.99
N LEU A 47 -10.94 -7.66 23.65
CA LEU A 47 -9.86 -7.23 24.53
C LEU A 47 -9.93 -5.71 24.73
N SER A 48 -10.82 -5.29 25.62
CA SER A 48 -11.06 -3.87 25.96
C SER A 48 -9.82 -3.10 26.47
N THR A 49 -8.71 -3.80 26.73
CA THR A 49 -7.49 -3.23 27.31
C THR A 49 -6.33 -3.12 26.32
N THR A 50 -6.55 -3.39 25.03
CA THR A 50 -5.48 -3.41 24.04
C THR A 50 -5.74 -2.46 22.88
N THR A 51 -4.67 -1.97 22.25
CA THR A 51 -4.76 -1.08 21.08
C THR A 51 -3.67 -1.37 20.06
N TYR A 52 -4.01 -1.10 18.78
CA TYR A 52 -3.05 -1.10 17.69
C TYR A 52 -2.61 0.34 17.40
N LYS A 53 -1.31 0.61 17.49
CA LYS A 53 -0.74 1.91 17.13
C LYS A 53 -0.02 1.84 15.80
N VAL A 54 -0.17 2.90 15.03
CA VAL A 54 0.57 3.12 13.78
C VAL A 54 2.07 3.14 14.09
N ARG A 55 2.83 2.47 13.23
CA ARG A 55 4.28 2.56 13.24
C ARG A 55 4.76 2.84 11.81
N PRO A 56 5.65 3.84 11.62
CA PRO A 56 6.19 4.10 10.30
C PRO A 56 7.06 2.93 9.84
N GLY A 57 6.88 2.56 8.57
CA GLY A 57 7.72 1.65 7.81
C GLY A 57 8.32 2.37 6.61
N VAL A 58 9.06 1.66 5.78
CA VAL A 58 9.64 2.19 4.54
C VAL A 58 8.86 1.70 3.33
N ALA A 59 8.88 2.50 2.27
CA ALA A 59 8.40 2.13 0.95
C ALA A 59 9.45 2.49 -0.09
N ALA A 60 9.71 1.59 -1.06
CA ALA A 60 10.60 1.86 -2.18
C ALA A 60 10.12 1.06 -3.40
N GLY A 61 10.23 1.64 -4.58
CA GLY A 61 9.73 0.97 -5.79
C GLY A 61 10.26 1.57 -7.08
N ILE A 62 9.95 0.85 -8.15
CA ILE A 62 10.14 1.29 -9.53
C ILE A 62 8.83 1.12 -10.28
N GLY A 63 8.53 2.04 -11.18
CA GLY A 63 7.31 2.02 -11.96
C GLY A 63 7.52 2.54 -13.37
N ALA A 64 6.53 2.25 -14.20
CA ALA A 64 6.42 2.82 -15.53
C ALA A 64 5.06 3.47 -15.68
N GLU A 65 5.01 4.57 -16.39
CA GLU A 65 3.81 5.33 -16.70
C GLU A 65 3.74 5.59 -18.21
N TYR A 66 2.56 5.44 -18.76
CA TYR A 66 2.25 5.71 -20.15
C TYR A 66 1.22 6.83 -20.26
N LEU A 67 1.52 7.85 -21.06
CA LEU A 67 0.58 8.91 -21.42
C LEU A 67 -0.44 8.36 -22.42
N ALA A 68 -1.62 8.01 -21.94
CA ALA A 68 -2.66 7.39 -22.78
C ALA A 68 -3.40 8.42 -23.65
N VAL A 69 -3.76 9.54 -23.04
CA VAL A 69 -4.47 10.68 -23.68
C VAL A 69 -3.87 11.95 -23.11
N ASP A 70 -3.88 13.06 -23.80
CA ASP A 70 -3.21 14.35 -23.53
C ASP A 70 -2.69 14.58 -22.09
N ASN A 71 -3.56 14.52 -21.11
CA ASN A 71 -3.22 14.74 -19.70
C ASN A 71 -3.47 13.51 -18.83
N MET A 72 -3.94 12.40 -19.42
CA MET A 72 -4.25 11.19 -18.68
C MET A 72 -3.17 10.13 -18.84
N ALA A 73 -2.64 9.66 -17.74
CA ALA A 73 -1.60 8.66 -17.72
C ALA A 73 -2.02 7.41 -16.95
N VAL A 74 -1.55 6.26 -17.40
CA VAL A 74 -1.73 4.96 -16.76
C VAL A 74 -0.37 4.48 -16.28
N GLY A 75 -0.28 4.11 -15.01
CA GLY A 75 0.96 3.69 -14.38
C GLY A 75 0.84 2.34 -13.68
N THR A 76 1.94 1.62 -13.68
CA THR A 76 2.11 0.38 -12.91
C THR A 76 3.55 0.26 -12.42
N GLY A 77 3.82 -0.68 -11.50
CA GLY A 77 5.16 -0.86 -10.97
C GLY A 77 5.27 -2.01 -9.99
N ILE A 78 6.42 -2.08 -9.35
CA ILE A 78 6.69 -2.99 -8.24
C ILE A 78 7.21 -2.15 -7.08
N ARG A 79 6.59 -2.29 -5.92
CA ARG A 79 6.92 -1.54 -4.71
C ARG A 79 7.11 -2.50 -3.55
N PHE A 80 8.22 -2.38 -2.85
CA PHE A 80 8.38 -2.93 -1.51
C PHE A 80 7.75 -1.97 -0.51
N VAL A 81 6.92 -2.49 0.40
CA VAL A 81 6.24 -1.69 1.43
C VAL A 81 6.29 -2.41 2.77
N GLN A 82 6.80 -1.74 3.79
CA GLN A 82 6.66 -2.19 5.17
C GLN A 82 5.39 -1.59 5.77
N ARG A 83 4.57 -2.46 6.36
CA ARG A 83 3.30 -2.07 7.02
C ARG A 83 3.32 -2.48 8.47
N ASP A 84 4.08 -1.72 9.23
CA ASP A 84 4.36 -2.01 10.63
C ASP A 84 3.27 -1.50 11.55
N TYR A 85 3.05 -2.20 12.64
CA TYR A 85 2.20 -1.73 13.73
C TYR A 85 2.72 -2.20 15.09
N LEU A 86 2.26 -1.51 16.14
CA LEU A 86 2.53 -1.84 17.51
C LEU A 86 1.23 -2.29 18.17
N TYR A 87 1.25 -3.44 18.81
CA TYR A 87 0.17 -3.95 19.64
C TYR A 87 0.57 -3.80 21.12
N GLN A 88 -0.23 -3.11 21.91
CA GLN A 88 0.10 -2.80 23.29
C GLN A 88 -1.12 -2.70 24.20
N ASN A 89 -0.89 -2.69 25.52
CA ASN A 89 -1.91 -2.42 26.52
C ASN A 89 -2.32 -0.93 26.51
N LEU A 90 -3.61 -0.64 26.69
CA LEU A 90 -4.15 0.72 26.84
C LEU A 90 -3.71 1.41 28.14
N GLY A 91 -3.46 0.64 29.19
CA GLY A 91 -3.16 1.15 30.55
C GLY A 91 -1.70 1.46 30.82
N GLY A 92 -0.82 1.46 29.82
CA GLY A 92 0.59 1.80 30.03
C GLY A 92 1.61 0.78 29.51
N ASP A 93 2.86 0.98 29.88
CA ASP A 93 4.05 0.40 29.26
C ASP A 93 4.38 -1.06 29.68
N SER A 94 3.43 -1.77 30.27
CA SER A 94 3.70 -3.10 30.82
C SER A 94 4.09 -4.14 29.77
N TRP A 95 3.52 -4.04 28.54
CA TRP A 95 3.91 -4.91 27.43
C TRP A 95 3.60 -4.30 26.07
N ASN A 96 4.43 -4.62 25.10
CA ASN A 96 4.23 -4.23 23.71
C ASN A 96 4.82 -5.26 22.75
N THR A 97 4.16 -5.44 21.62
CA THR A 97 4.62 -6.31 20.55
C THR A 97 4.63 -5.56 19.24
N ARG A 98 5.79 -5.56 18.58
CA ARG A 98 6.02 -4.93 17.28
C ARG A 98 5.86 -5.96 16.19
N TYR A 99 5.05 -5.63 15.21
CA TYR A 99 4.86 -6.44 14.00
C TYR A 99 5.48 -5.70 12.82
N ASN A 100 6.55 -6.26 12.27
CA ASN A 100 7.18 -5.78 11.05
C ASN A 100 6.69 -6.64 9.90
N ASN A 101 5.90 -6.04 9.02
CA ASN A 101 5.23 -6.76 7.93
C ASN A 101 5.75 -6.22 6.60
N ASN A 102 6.33 -7.09 5.78
CA ASN A 102 6.91 -6.75 4.49
C ASN A 102 6.02 -7.26 3.35
N PHE A 103 5.77 -6.39 2.38
CA PHE A 103 4.95 -6.68 1.21
C PHE A 103 5.66 -6.30 -0.07
N ILE A 104 5.36 -7.05 -1.12
CA ILE A 104 5.57 -6.60 -2.51
C ILE A 104 4.20 -6.19 -3.05
N SER A 105 4.09 -4.95 -3.50
CA SER A 105 2.87 -4.34 -4.02
C SER A 105 3.02 -4.04 -5.50
N ILE A 106 1.98 -4.35 -6.27
CA ILE A 106 1.88 -4.07 -7.69
C ILE A 106 0.66 -3.14 -7.88
N PRO A 107 0.88 -1.82 -7.98
CA PRO A 107 -0.18 -0.87 -8.26
C PRO A 107 -0.55 -0.83 -9.74
N LEU A 108 -1.79 -0.47 -10.02
CA LEU A 108 -2.28 -0.06 -11.34
C LEU A 108 -3.10 1.21 -11.16
N ASN A 109 -2.57 2.33 -11.64
CA ASN A 109 -3.09 3.66 -11.40
C ASN A 109 -3.48 4.38 -12.69
N VAL A 110 -4.50 5.20 -12.60
CA VAL A 110 -4.84 6.22 -13.59
C VAL A 110 -4.70 7.59 -12.92
N GLY A 111 -3.98 8.49 -13.53
CA GLY A 111 -3.76 9.85 -13.07
C GLY A 111 -4.04 10.89 -14.15
N TYR A 112 -4.32 12.11 -13.73
CA TYR A 112 -4.59 13.23 -14.64
C TYR A 112 -3.73 14.44 -14.26
N TYR A 113 -2.99 15.00 -15.22
CA TYR A 113 -2.17 16.20 -15.03
C TYR A 113 -3.01 17.46 -15.11
N LEU A 114 -3.11 18.21 -13.99
CA LEU A 114 -4.02 19.36 -13.86
C LEU A 114 -3.43 20.68 -14.34
N ILE A 115 -2.13 20.92 -14.17
CA ILE A 115 -1.49 22.22 -14.45
C ILE A 115 -0.69 22.12 -15.74
N HIS A 116 0.49 21.52 -15.70
CA HIS A 116 1.32 21.27 -16.87
C HIS A 116 1.42 19.78 -17.10
N ASN A 117 1.43 19.39 -18.36
CA ASN A 117 1.73 18.02 -18.71
C ASN A 117 3.25 17.86 -18.83
N PRO A 118 3.90 17.12 -17.93
CA PRO A 118 5.37 17.00 -17.94
C PRO A 118 5.90 16.30 -19.20
N TYR A 119 5.07 15.62 -19.97
CA TYR A 119 5.47 14.99 -21.23
C TYR A 119 5.68 15.99 -22.36
N HIS A 120 5.05 17.17 -22.28
CA HIS A 120 5.14 18.22 -23.28
C HIS A 120 5.94 19.43 -22.80
N GLU A 121 5.84 19.77 -21.52
CA GLU A 121 6.28 21.03 -20.97
C GLU A 121 7.19 20.85 -19.75
N LYS A 122 8.08 21.83 -19.56
CA LYS A 122 8.83 21.97 -18.30
C LYS A 122 7.98 22.78 -17.32
N GLY A 123 8.11 22.48 -16.03
CA GLY A 123 7.42 23.25 -15.02
C GLY A 123 6.80 22.40 -13.92
N LEU A 124 6.07 23.09 -13.08
CA LEU A 124 5.34 22.49 -11.95
C LEU A 124 4.11 21.73 -12.49
N TRP A 125 3.91 20.53 -12.02
CA TRP A 125 2.75 19.71 -12.33
C TRP A 125 2.11 19.12 -11.07
N ILE A 126 0.81 18.90 -11.14
CA ILE A 126 0.01 18.24 -10.10
C ILE A 126 -0.75 17.09 -10.77
N LYS A 127 -0.69 15.90 -10.17
CA LYS A 127 -1.36 14.72 -10.68
C LYS A 127 -2.15 14.01 -9.57
N PRO A 128 -3.46 14.25 -9.42
CA PRO A 128 -4.33 13.31 -8.72
C PRO A 128 -4.35 11.98 -9.43
N GLN A 129 -4.43 10.90 -8.68
CA GLN A 129 -4.45 9.54 -9.22
C GLN A 129 -5.32 8.63 -8.35
N VAL A 130 -5.93 7.65 -9.02
CA VAL A 130 -6.71 6.58 -8.37
C VAL A 130 -6.32 5.25 -9.01
N GLY A 131 -6.49 4.18 -8.27
CA GLY A 131 -6.12 2.87 -8.78
C GLY A 131 -6.49 1.73 -7.87
N VAL A 132 -5.98 0.58 -8.24
CA VAL A 132 -6.06 -0.65 -7.45
C VAL A 132 -4.65 -1.20 -7.25
N TYR A 133 -4.47 -2.00 -6.23
CA TYR A 133 -3.20 -2.67 -6.01
C TYR A 133 -3.40 -4.12 -5.63
N TYR A 134 -2.45 -4.94 -6.03
CA TYR A 134 -2.24 -6.29 -5.53
C TYR A 134 -1.04 -6.29 -4.60
N GLU A 135 -1.12 -7.01 -3.48
CA GLU A 135 -0.01 -7.16 -2.55
C GLU A 135 0.24 -8.62 -2.22
N TYR A 136 1.52 -8.96 -2.17
CA TYR A 136 1.97 -10.24 -1.69
C TYR A 136 2.72 -10.08 -0.37
N PHE A 137 2.22 -10.72 0.68
CA PHE A 137 2.82 -10.72 2.02
C PHE A 137 4.06 -11.60 2.04
N THR A 138 5.23 -11.01 2.09
CA THR A 138 6.51 -11.72 1.98
C THR A 138 7.00 -12.26 3.31
N SER A 139 7.01 -11.42 4.35
CA SER A 139 7.48 -11.81 5.68
C SER A 139 6.83 -11.00 6.80
N MET A 140 6.67 -11.62 7.96
CA MET A 140 6.27 -10.98 9.20
C MET A 140 7.27 -11.33 10.30
N HIS A 141 7.84 -10.31 10.93
CA HIS A 141 8.72 -10.46 12.07
C HIS A 141 8.07 -9.83 13.30
N THR A 142 7.93 -10.63 14.37
CA THR A 142 7.29 -10.21 15.61
C THR A 142 8.33 -10.11 16.70
N LYS A 143 8.41 -8.94 17.35
CA LYS A 143 9.34 -8.71 18.46
C LYS A 143 8.66 -7.94 19.57
N GLY A 144 8.80 -8.41 20.81
CA GLY A 144 8.21 -7.71 21.93
C GLY A 144 8.19 -8.51 23.21
N ILE A 145 7.38 -8.03 24.14
CA ILE A 145 7.13 -8.62 25.44
C ILE A 145 5.64 -8.88 25.53
N TYR A 146 5.26 -10.09 25.89
CA TYR A 146 3.87 -10.51 26.02
C TYR A 146 3.62 -11.07 27.42
N PRO A 147 2.53 -10.74 28.10
CA PRO A 147 2.22 -11.31 29.40
C PRO A 147 1.85 -12.79 29.27
N MET A 148 2.41 -13.61 30.10
CA MET A 148 2.25 -15.07 30.05
C MET A 148 0.79 -15.51 30.28
N ASN A 149 0.05 -14.80 31.10
CA ASN A 149 -1.35 -15.06 31.42
C ASN A 149 -2.29 -14.97 30.20
N ILE A 150 -2.00 -14.09 29.22
CA ILE A 150 -2.80 -13.97 28.00
C ILE A 150 -2.55 -15.15 27.04
N MET A 151 -1.33 -15.70 27.01
CA MET A 151 -0.98 -16.80 26.11
C MET A 151 -1.43 -18.17 26.61
N THR A 152 -1.48 -18.36 27.93
CA THR A 152 -1.69 -19.68 28.53
C THR A 152 -2.99 -19.79 29.34
N GLY A 153 -3.72 -18.68 29.53
CA GLY A 153 -4.86 -18.61 30.46
C GLY A 153 -4.48 -18.74 31.91
N TYR A 154 -3.17 -18.74 32.22
CA TYR A 154 -2.64 -18.87 33.57
C TYR A 154 -2.72 -17.53 34.31
N GLN A 155 -3.39 -17.49 35.42
CA GLN A 155 -3.39 -16.34 36.32
C GLN A 155 -2.10 -16.35 37.16
N GLY A 156 -0.99 -15.99 36.53
CA GLY A 156 0.33 -16.00 37.14
C GLY A 156 0.78 -14.62 37.62
N ASP A 157 1.91 -14.59 38.22
CA ASP A 157 2.62 -13.53 38.94
C ASP A 157 3.15 -12.35 38.09
N GLY A 158 2.56 -12.05 36.95
CA GLY A 158 3.00 -10.96 36.06
C GLY A 158 4.26 -11.28 35.25
N THR A 159 4.60 -12.54 35.05
CA THR A 159 5.74 -12.97 34.23
C THR A 159 5.52 -12.63 32.76
N TYR A 160 6.54 -12.07 32.12
CA TYR A 160 6.54 -11.69 30.73
C TYR A 160 7.44 -12.59 29.91
N ILE A 161 6.95 -12.95 28.71
CA ILE A 161 7.75 -13.69 27.71
C ILE A 161 8.27 -12.72 26.66
N LYS A 162 9.58 -12.75 26.42
CA LYS A 162 10.18 -12.02 25.29
C LYS A 162 9.98 -12.80 24.00
N TYR A 163 9.44 -12.13 23.03
CA TYR A 163 9.17 -12.65 21.70
C TYR A 163 10.14 -12.08 20.68
N ASN A 164 10.72 -12.92 19.84
CA ASN A 164 11.55 -12.54 18.71
C ASN A 164 11.46 -13.65 17.66
N THR A 165 10.41 -13.67 16.88
CA THR A 165 10.12 -14.76 15.95
C THR A 165 9.76 -14.24 14.56
N THR A 166 10.09 -15.03 13.54
CA THR A 166 9.61 -14.83 12.17
C THR A 166 8.46 -15.79 11.92
N TYR A 167 7.37 -15.26 11.38
CA TYR A 167 6.19 -16.05 11.08
C TYR A 167 6.46 -17.02 9.92
N ASP A 168 6.22 -18.30 10.14
CA ASP A 168 6.37 -19.33 9.13
C ASP A 168 5.04 -19.53 8.38
N PHE A 169 4.97 -18.96 7.18
CA PHE A 169 3.80 -19.08 6.31
C PHE A 169 3.53 -20.51 5.82
N LYS A 170 4.52 -21.39 5.77
CA LYS A 170 4.33 -22.78 5.36
C LYS A 170 3.66 -23.59 6.45
N LYS A 171 4.07 -23.40 7.71
CA LYS A 171 3.47 -24.08 8.86
C LYS A 171 2.08 -23.55 9.19
N ASN A 172 1.81 -22.27 8.89
CA ASN A 172 0.59 -21.56 9.25
C ASN A 172 -0.16 -21.03 8.02
N GLU A 173 -0.17 -21.80 6.94
CA GLU A 173 -0.77 -21.38 5.65
C GLU A 173 -2.26 -21.06 5.71
N ASN A 174 -2.96 -21.58 6.72
CA ASN A 174 -4.41 -21.35 6.93
C ASN A 174 -4.73 -20.14 7.82
N HIS A 175 -3.75 -19.41 8.33
CA HIS A 175 -4.01 -18.31 9.27
C HIS A 175 -4.00 -16.93 8.61
N LEU A 176 -3.00 -16.62 7.79
CA LEU A 176 -2.87 -15.33 7.12
C LEU A 176 -2.93 -15.49 5.61
N ARG A 177 -3.64 -14.58 4.96
CA ARG A 177 -3.65 -14.49 3.49
C ARG A 177 -2.37 -13.82 3.02
N ARG A 178 -1.70 -14.44 2.06
CA ARG A 178 -0.51 -13.87 1.42
C ARG A 178 -0.85 -12.94 0.26
N SER A 179 -1.98 -13.19 -0.41
CA SER A 179 -2.45 -12.39 -1.56
C SER A 179 -3.56 -11.47 -1.13
N LEU A 180 -3.35 -10.18 -1.23
CA LEU A 180 -4.27 -9.13 -0.81
C LEU A 180 -4.53 -8.16 -1.95
N PHE A 181 -5.71 -7.55 -1.94
CA PHE A 181 -6.14 -6.55 -2.93
C PHE A 181 -6.68 -5.33 -2.22
N GLY A 182 -6.54 -4.19 -2.85
CA GLY A 182 -7.09 -2.94 -2.35
C GLY A 182 -7.25 -1.88 -3.42
N GLY A 183 -7.82 -0.76 -3.02
CA GLY A 183 -7.90 0.45 -3.80
C GLY A 183 -6.94 1.50 -3.27
N GLU A 184 -6.50 2.40 -4.14
CA GLU A 184 -5.65 3.52 -3.75
C GLU A 184 -6.08 4.80 -4.43
N ALA A 185 -5.90 5.91 -3.69
CA ALA A 185 -6.11 7.25 -4.20
C ALA A 185 -5.02 8.16 -3.67
N GLY A 186 -4.56 9.12 -4.48
CA GLY A 186 -3.47 9.98 -4.06
C GLY A 186 -3.27 11.18 -4.97
N ILE A 187 -2.25 11.94 -4.64
CA ILE A 187 -1.81 13.11 -5.39
C ILE A 187 -0.28 13.13 -5.44
N LYS A 188 0.26 13.42 -6.61
CA LYS A 188 1.69 13.72 -6.80
C LYS A 188 1.84 15.16 -7.24
N ILE A 189 2.84 15.85 -6.68
CA ILE A 189 3.25 17.19 -7.06
C ILE A 189 4.72 17.12 -7.44
N GLY A 190 5.06 17.63 -8.61
CA GLY A 190 6.42 17.54 -9.09
C GLY A 190 6.80 18.66 -10.04
N TYR A 191 8.06 18.66 -10.41
CA TYR A 191 8.64 19.60 -11.36
C TYR A 191 9.35 18.81 -12.48
N SER A 192 9.06 19.22 -13.73
CA SER A 192 9.68 18.68 -14.93
C SER A 192 10.86 19.55 -15.38
N PHE A 193 12.05 18.97 -15.46
CA PHE A 193 13.27 19.60 -15.98
C PHE A 193 13.53 19.25 -17.46
N GLY A 194 12.54 18.71 -18.17
CA GLY A 194 12.63 18.18 -19.50
C GLY A 194 12.53 16.66 -19.50
N LYS A 195 13.60 15.93 -19.68
CA LYS A 195 13.58 14.45 -19.63
C LYS A 195 13.47 13.90 -18.22
N ILE A 196 13.79 14.69 -17.21
CA ILE A 196 13.80 14.26 -15.81
C ILE A 196 12.69 14.99 -15.05
N ASP A 197 11.95 14.25 -14.24
CA ASP A 197 10.99 14.78 -13.27
C ASP A 197 11.44 14.45 -11.86
N ALA A 198 11.17 15.37 -10.93
CA ALA A 198 11.25 15.11 -9.50
C ALA A 198 9.88 15.39 -8.87
N SER A 199 9.44 14.53 -7.97
CA SER A 199 8.13 14.70 -7.34
C SER A 199 8.05 14.18 -5.92
N VAL A 200 7.02 14.65 -5.20
CA VAL A 200 6.59 14.13 -3.91
C VAL A 200 5.13 13.70 -4.05
N GLY A 201 4.79 12.57 -3.49
CA GLY A 201 3.45 12.02 -3.55
C GLY A 201 2.91 11.66 -2.17
N TYR A 202 1.61 11.83 -2.01
CA TYR A 202 0.82 11.24 -0.94
C TYR A 202 -0.16 10.25 -1.55
N GLN A 203 -0.28 9.07 -0.96
CA GLN A 203 -1.17 8.02 -1.42
C GLN A 203 -1.84 7.35 -0.23
N PHE A 204 -3.15 7.29 -0.25
CA PHE A 204 -3.96 6.53 0.69
C PHE A 204 -4.34 5.20 0.04
N GLN A 205 -4.20 4.11 0.80
CA GLN A 205 -4.52 2.76 0.37
C GLN A 205 -5.54 2.14 1.32
N TYR A 206 -6.60 1.58 0.75
CA TYR A 206 -7.66 0.89 1.46
C TYR A 206 -7.69 -0.60 1.06
N GLY A 207 -7.51 -1.49 2.04
CA GLY A 207 -7.53 -2.94 1.82
C GLY A 207 -8.95 -3.47 1.66
N PHE A 208 -9.25 -4.11 0.52
CA PHE A 208 -10.51 -4.82 0.31
C PHE A 208 -10.48 -6.22 0.90
N SER A 209 -9.31 -6.85 0.89
CA SER A 209 -9.12 -8.21 1.38
C SER A 209 -8.99 -8.24 2.90
N HIS A 210 -9.60 -9.25 3.52
CA HIS A 210 -9.30 -9.60 4.90
C HIS A 210 -7.93 -10.24 5.01
N ILE A 211 -7.17 -9.86 6.06
CA ILE A 211 -5.81 -10.37 6.30
C ILE A 211 -5.85 -11.80 6.81
N TYR A 212 -6.84 -12.13 7.65
CA TYR A 212 -7.01 -13.48 8.17
C TYR A 212 -7.82 -14.34 7.21
N GLN A 213 -7.54 -15.63 7.20
CA GLN A 213 -8.38 -16.61 6.56
C GLN A 213 -9.59 -16.91 7.46
N GLU A 214 -10.76 -17.17 6.85
CA GLU A 214 -12.02 -17.39 7.58
C GLU A 214 -11.95 -18.51 8.64
N LYS A 215 -11.11 -19.52 8.41
CA LYS A 215 -10.92 -20.65 9.32
C LYS A 215 -10.10 -20.31 10.58
N ALA A 216 -9.38 -19.21 10.57
CA ALA A 216 -8.38 -18.90 11.59
C ALA A 216 -8.78 -17.77 12.53
N SER A 217 -9.83 -17.03 12.26
CA SER A 217 -10.19 -15.83 13.00
C SER A 217 -11.63 -15.85 13.49
N THR A 218 -11.78 -15.54 14.78
CA THR A 218 -13.07 -15.15 15.37
C THR A 218 -13.46 -13.72 15.03
N SER A 219 -12.53 -12.94 14.48
CA SER A 219 -12.75 -11.58 13.99
C SER A 219 -13.42 -11.59 12.62
N LYS A 220 -14.58 -10.97 12.51
CA LYS A 220 -15.34 -10.87 11.25
C LYS A 220 -14.65 -9.97 10.23
N THR A 221 -13.89 -8.95 10.68
CA THR A 221 -13.20 -8.00 9.81
C THR A 221 -11.79 -7.72 10.32
N ALA A 222 -10.81 -7.87 9.43
CA ALA A 222 -9.45 -7.38 9.67
C ALA A 222 -8.91 -6.87 8.34
N ARG A 223 -8.89 -5.56 8.18
CA ARG A 223 -8.44 -4.87 6.97
C ARG A 223 -7.28 -3.95 7.31
N ARG A 224 -6.51 -3.62 6.30
CA ARG A 224 -5.37 -2.72 6.47
C ARG A 224 -5.55 -1.47 5.62
N ASN A 225 -5.45 -0.33 6.29
CA ASN A 225 -5.42 0.97 5.66
C ASN A 225 -4.02 1.56 5.82
N SER A 226 -3.53 2.26 4.81
CA SER A 226 -2.16 2.79 4.83
C SER A 226 -2.09 4.13 4.14
N SER A 227 -1.21 4.99 4.65
CA SER A 227 -0.80 6.22 4.00
C SER A 227 0.67 6.12 3.61
N LEU A 228 0.99 6.47 2.37
CA LEU A 228 2.35 6.50 1.86
C LEU A 228 2.71 7.94 1.50
N ILE A 229 3.92 8.35 1.89
CA ILE A 229 4.52 9.62 1.44
C ILE A 229 5.83 9.23 0.77
N THR A 230 5.96 9.53 -0.51
CA THR A 230 7.12 9.15 -1.32
C THR A 230 7.72 10.35 -2.02
N ALA A 231 9.05 10.36 -2.17
CA ALA A 231 9.76 11.18 -3.11
C ALA A 231 10.15 10.31 -4.31
N SER A 232 10.11 10.87 -5.51
CA SER A 232 10.43 10.13 -6.71
C SER A 232 11.20 10.95 -7.73
N ALA A 233 11.99 10.22 -8.52
CA ALA A 233 12.65 10.74 -9.71
C ALA A 233 12.27 9.87 -10.91
N ALA A 234 12.00 10.51 -12.04
CA ALA A 234 11.57 9.81 -13.24
C ALA A 234 12.29 10.30 -14.48
N TYR A 235 12.41 9.40 -15.46
CA TYR A 235 13.00 9.67 -16.77
C TYR A 235 11.97 9.37 -17.87
N LYS A 236 11.88 10.27 -18.85
CA LYS A 236 10.95 10.22 -20.00
C LYS A 236 11.66 9.86 -21.30
N PHE A 237 11.01 9.04 -22.11
CA PHE A 237 11.51 8.60 -23.43
C PHE A 237 10.37 8.29 -24.40
#